data_7833fe3246f857744c3628661df45fd9
#
_entry.id   7833fe3246f857744c3628661df45fd9
#
_cell.length_a   1.000
_cell.length_b   1.000
_cell.length_c   1.000
_cell.angle_alpha   90.00
_cell.angle_beta   90.00
_cell.angle_gamma   90.00
#
_symmetry.space_group_name_H-M   'P 1'
#
loop_
_entity.id
_entity.type
_entity.pdbx_description
1 polymer ?
#
loop_
_entity_poly.entity_id
_entity_poly.type
_entity_poly.pdbx_seq_one_letter_code
_entity_poly.pdbx_strand_id
1 'polypeptide(L)'
;MKYAIRFSFFLLLLAACKVNPYKTTNKQYKSQARQYADVIRETPLAAGVDSVPNAPYWVGTTNFNQRKPNFVIIHHTAQNSCPQTLQTFTTVRTQVSAHYVICRDGTVYHMLNDYLRAWQAGASRWGNVTDVNSISIGIELDNNGREPFSDAQIGSLLHLLTRLKTAYGIPAANFIGHGDIAPTRKDDPSAFFPWKLLADKGFGLWYGDTTNIPLPTGFSSITALRIVGYDVRDSSAAALAFKRHFEQDTTRAWTPADEKILYRLYQQYM
;
A
#
# COMPACT_ATOMS: atom_id res chain seq x y z
N MET A 1 22.54 -13.71 75.45
CA MET A 1 21.92 -12.75 74.51
C MET A 1 22.55 -12.95 73.13
N LYS A 2 21.79 -13.53 72.15
CA LYS A 2 22.27 -13.73 70.79
C LYS A 2 21.50 -12.77 69.90
N TYR A 3 22.21 -11.79 69.35
CA TYR A 3 21.63 -10.84 68.34
C TYR A 3 21.69 -11.50 66.97
N ALA A 4 20.55 -11.76 66.37
CA ALA A 4 20.43 -12.18 64.97
C ALA A 4 20.30 -10.95 64.11
N ILE A 5 21.33 -10.67 63.28
CA ILE A 5 21.32 -9.62 62.27
C ILE A 5 20.55 -10.13 61.07
N ARG A 6 19.36 -9.54 60.82
CA ARG A 6 18.59 -9.80 59.58
C ARG A 6 19.14 -8.87 58.46
N PHE A 7 19.79 -9.48 57.49
CA PHE A 7 20.16 -8.84 56.25
C PHE A 7 18.93 -8.80 55.31
N SER A 8 18.33 -7.63 55.17
CA SER A 8 17.29 -7.40 54.14
C SER A 8 17.97 -7.13 52.81
N PHE A 9 17.85 -8.09 51.91
CA PHE A 9 18.29 -7.96 50.52
C PHE A 9 17.24 -7.12 49.77
N PHE A 10 17.54 -5.86 49.50
CA PHE A 10 16.73 -4.98 48.67
C PHE A 10 17.06 -5.29 47.19
N LEU A 11 16.22 -6.05 46.51
CA LEU A 11 16.31 -6.30 45.07
C LEU A 11 15.88 -5.02 44.35
N LEU A 12 16.84 -4.21 43.88
CA LEU A 12 16.62 -3.12 42.95
C LEU A 12 16.27 -3.71 41.58
N LEU A 13 14.98 -3.77 41.27
CA LEU A 13 14.48 -4.00 39.89
C LEU A 13 14.86 -2.79 39.03
N LEU A 14 15.99 -2.87 38.34
CA LEU A 14 16.32 -1.97 37.25
C LEU A 14 15.35 -2.22 36.11
N ALA A 15 14.25 -1.47 36.05
CA ALA A 15 13.41 -1.36 34.87
C ALA A 15 14.26 -0.70 33.78
N ALA A 16 14.87 -1.51 32.91
CA ALA A 16 15.55 -1.03 31.72
C ALA A 16 14.52 -0.36 30.82
N CYS A 17 14.41 0.94 30.88
CA CYS A 17 13.63 1.73 29.92
C CYS A 17 14.17 1.41 28.52
N LYS A 18 13.40 0.68 27.70
CA LYS A 18 13.74 0.47 26.28
C LYS A 18 13.79 1.83 25.60
N VAL A 19 14.99 2.30 25.29
CA VAL A 19 15.19 3.55 24.55
C VAL A 19 14.62 3.35 23.15
N ASN A 20 13.70 4.24 22.73
CA ASN A 20 13.14 4.20 21.38
C ASN A 20 14.24 4.56 20.37
N PRO A 21 14.70 3.63 19.51
CA PRO A 21 15.78 3.87 18.55
C PRO A 21 15.39 4.90 17.46
N TYR A 22 14.09 5.15 17.28
CA TYR A 22 13.56 6.08 16.27
C TYR A 22 13.26 7.49 16.82
N LYS A 23 13.77 7.85 18.00
CA LYS A 23 13.49 9.15 18.64
C LYS A 23 13.84 10.34 17.74
N THR A 24 14.99 10.27 17.06
CA THR A 24 15.46 11.33 16.14
C THR A 24 14.56 11.42 14.92
N THR A 25 14.25 10.32 14.26
CA THR A 25 13.37 10.26 13.09
C THR A 25 11.96 10.74 13.43
N ASN A 26 11.44 10.34 14.59
CA ASN A 26 10.13 10.81 15.07
C ASN A 26 10.08 12.32 15.31
N LYS A 27 11.20 12.92 15.76
CA LYS A 27 11.33 14.38 15.90
C LYS A 27 11.32 15.08 14.53
N GLN A 28 12.04 14.53 13.55
CA GLN A 28 12.04 15.03 12.17
C GLN A 28 10.65 14.94 11.54
N TYR A 29 9.98 13.80 11.65
CA TYR A 29 8.58 13.62 11.19
C TYR A 29 7.66 14.71 11.76
N LYS A 30 7.69 14.94 13.08
CA LYS A 30 6.87 15.97 13.72
C LYS A 30 7.18 17.38 13.23
N SER A 31 8.47 17.68 12.96
CA SER A 31 8.88 18.96 12.40
C SER A 31 8.33 19.18 11.00
N GLN A 32 8.46 18.19 10.11
CA GLN A 32 7.92 18.23 8.75
C GLN A 32 6.40 18.37 8.74
N ALA A 33 5.70 17.60 9.60
CA ALA A 33 4.24 17.65 9.70
C ALA A 33 3.75 19.04 10.14
N ARG A 34 4.51 19.72 11.05
CA ARG A 34 4.19 21.12 11.44
C ARG A 34 4.38 22.07 10.26
N GLN A 35 5.49 21.96 9.52
CA GLN A 35 5.73 22.80 8.35
C GLN A 35 4.60 22.66 7.33
N TYR A 36 4.13 21.44 7.05
CA TYR A 36 2.97 21.24 6.16
C TYR A 36 1.67 21.84 6.72
N ALA A 37 1.46 21.72 8.04
CA ALA A 37 0.30 22.34 8.68
C ALA A 37 0.35 23.88 8.59
N ASP A 38 1.54 24.49 8.68
CA ASP A 38 1.72 25.93 8.53
C ASP A 38 1.41 26.36 7.10
N VAL A 39 1.91 25.63 6.07
CA VAL A 39 1.57 25.88 4.65
C VAL A 39 0.07 25.80 4.39
N ILE A 40 -0.64 24.82 4.99
CA ILE A 40 -2.09 24.68 4.85
C ILE A 40 -2.85 25.86 5.45
N ARG A 41 -2.30 26.52 6.47
CA ARG A 41 -2.91 27.70 7.12
C ARG A 41 -2.68 29.00 6.35
N GLU A 42 -1.71 29.05 5.46
CA GLU A 42 -1.49 30.22 4.64
C GLU A 42 -2.68 30.50 3.76
N THR A 43 -3.00 31.77 3.57
CA THR A 43 -4.00 32.19 2.59
C THR A 43 -3.56 31.72 1.21
N PRO A 44 -4.44 31.06 0.43
CA PRO A 44 -4.07 30.66 -0.93
C PRO A 44 -3.56 31.86 -1.72
N LEU A 45 -2.38 31.72 -2.31
CA LEU A 45 -1.81 32.78 -3.14
C LEU A 45 -2.81 33.09 -4.27
N ALA A 46 -3.14 34.37 -4.41
CA ALA A 46 -3.69 34.84 -5.66
C ALA A 46 -2.68 34.43 -6.73
N ALA A 47 -3.09 33.55 -7.64
CA ALA A 47 -2.22 33.09 -8.69
C ALA A 47 -1.70 34.32 -9.44
N GLY A 48 -0.44 34.65 -9.26
CA GLY A 48 0.24 35.72 -10.00
C GLY A 48 0.46 35.31 -11.45
N VAL A 49 -0.64 35.08 -12.17
CA VAL A 49 -0.65 34.98 -13.62
C VAL A 49 -0.89 36.41 -14.11
N ASP A 50 0.14 37.03 -14.64
CA ASP A 50 0.18 38.46 -15.02
C ASP A 50 -0.99 38.94 -15.88
N SER A 51 -1.87 38.04 -16.35
CA SER A 51 -3.03 38.34 -17.20
C SER A 51 -4.39 38.06 -16.58
N VAL A 52 -4.44 37.56 -15.31
CA VAL A 52 -5.72 37.25 -14.64
C VAL A 52 -6.05 38.34 -13.61
N PRO A 53 -7.21 39.01 -13.72
CA PRO A 53 -7.63 40.01 -12.75
C PRO A 53 -7.74 39.36 -11.35
N ASN A 54 -7.06 39.90 -10.38
CA ASN A 54 -7.14 39.47 -8.98
C ASN A 54 -8.38 40.07 -8.31
N ALA A 55 -9.06 39.27 -7.49
CA ALA A 55 -10.09 39.81 -6.58
C ALA A 55 -9.47 40.79 -5.58
N PRO A 56 -10.19 41.85 -5.18
CA PRO A 56 -9.68 42.87 -4.26
C PRO A 56 -9.42 42.33 -2.84
N TYR A 57 -9.95 41.17 -2.51
CA TYR A 57 -9.75 40.49 -1.22
C TYR A 57 -9.93 38.99 -1.38
N TRP A 58 -9.34 38.24 -0.47
CA TRP A 58 -9.50 36.79 -0.38
C TRP A 58 -10.86 36.42 0.22
N VAL A 59 -11.51 35.40 -0.33
CA VAL A 59 -12.76 34.83 0.19
C VAL A 59 -12.56 33.34 0.46
N GLY A 60 -12.52 32.95 1.73
CA GLY A 60 -12.40 31.55 2.16
C GLY A 60 -13.76 30.84 2.19
N THR A 61 -13.84 29.64 1.60
CA THR A 61 -14.97 28.74 1.82
C THR A 61 -14.84 28.02 3.15
N THR A 62 -15.98 27.65 3.76
CA THR A 62 -16.05 26.80 4.96
C THR A 62 -16.40 25.35 4.64
N ASN A 63 -16.66 25.02 3.37
CA ASN A 63 -17.11 23.71 2.89
C ASN A 63 -15.93 22.92 2.31
N PHE A 64 -15.06 22.39 3.17
CA PHE A 64 -13.91 21.59 2.76
C PHE A 64 -13.54 20.56 3.81
N ASN A 65 -12.80 19.53 3.39
CA ASN A 65 -12.13 18.55 4.24
C ASN A 65 -10.83 18.09 3.58
N GLN A 66 -10.10 17.21 4.23
CA GLN A 66 -8.89 16.59 3.67
C GLN A 66 -9.25 15.60 2.57
N ARG A 67 -8.36 15.43 1.58
CA ARG A 67 -8.48 14.37 0.57
C ARG A 67 -8.33 13.01 1.25
N LYS A 68 -9.13 12.03 0.81
CA LYS A 68 -9.07 10.66 1.30
C LYS A 68 -8.28 9.77 0.34
N PRO A 69 -7.46 8.84 0.85
CA PRO A 69 -6.91 7.79 0.00
C PRO A 69 -8.04 6.92 -0.56
N ASN A 70 -7.92 6.52 -1.82
CA ASN A 70 -8.92 5.72 -2.52
C ASN A 70 -8.38 4.36 -2.98
N PHE A 71 -7.08 4.12 -2.81
CA PHE A 71 -6.41 2.87 -3.14
C PHE A 71 -5.59 2.37 -1.96
N VAL A 72 -5.42 1.06 -1.88
CA VAL A 72 -4.39 0.40 -1.08
C VAL A 72 -3.46 -0.36 -2.02
N ILE A 73 -2.17 -0.08 -1.92
CA ILE A 73 -1.12 -0.80 -2.65
C ILE A 73 -0.41 -1.72 -1.67
N ILE A 74 -0.44 -3.00 -1.96
CA ILE A 74 0.19 -4.04 -1.16
C ILE A 74 1.55 -4.37 -1.76
N HIS A 75 2.55 -4.47 -0.87
CA HIS A 75 3.93 -4.75 -1.22
C HIS A 75 4.45 -5.94 -0.43
N HIS A 76 5.56 -6.51 -0.88
CA HIS A 76 6.50 -7.20 0.00
C HIS A 76 7.85 -6.47 -0.02
N THR A 77 8.55 -6.47 1.11
CA THR A 77 9.75 -5.64 1.31
C THR A 77 10.97 -6.09 0.51
N ALA A 78 11.00 -7.33 0.04
CA ALA A 78 12.19 -8.00 -0.52
C ALA A 78 13.40 -7.93 0.44
N GLN A 79 13.16 -7.86 1.76
CA GLN A 79 14.17 -7.78 2.80
C GLN A 79 14.10 -8.99 3.73
N ASN A 80 15.14 -9.14 4.57
CA ASN A 80 15.28 -10.32 5.41
C ASN A 80 14.71 -10.15 6.82
N SER A 81 14.38 -8.93 7.23
CA SER A 81 13.84 -8.66 8.56
C SER A 81 13.10 -7.32 8.65
N CYS A 82 12.12 -7.29 9.56
CA CYS A 82 11.36 -6.10 9.85
C CYS A 82 12.22 -4.92 10.34
N PRO A 83 13.22 -5.07 11.24
CA PRO A 83 14.13 -3.99 11.60
C PRO A 83 14.88 -3.40 10.41
N GLN A 84 15.29 -4.22 9.44
CA GLN A 84 15.93 -3.76 8.21
C GLN A 84 14.97 -2.88 7.39
N THR A 85 13.71 -3.28 7.27
CA THR A 85 12.66 -2.52 6.59
C THR A 85 12.42 -1.16 7.26
N LEU A 86 12.27 -1.15 8.58
CA LEU A 86 12.07 0.07 9.35
C LEU A 86 13.26 1.04 9.20
N GLN A 87 14.48 0.51 9.20
CA GLN A 87 15.69 1.30 8.95
C GLN A 87 15.70 1.89 7.54
N THR A 88 15.32 1.10 6.53
CA THR A 88 15.23 1.57 5.14
C THR A 88 14.27 2.75 5.04
N PHE A 89 13.08 2.66 5.61
CA PHE A 89 12.05 3.69 5.51
C PHE A 89 12.25 4.90 6.42
N THR A 90 13.21 4.84 7.32
CA THR A 90 13.61 5.98 8.17
C THR A 90 14.93 6.64 7.72
N THR A 91 15.58 6.10 6.71
CA THR A 91 16.84 6.61 6.16
C THR A 91 16.54 7.56 4.99
N VAL A 92 16.88 8.83 5.11
CA VAL A 92 16.61 9.88 4.10
C VAL A 92 17.16 9.50 2.71
N ARG A 93 18.34 8.90 2.67
CA ARG A 93 19.02 8.54 1.40
C ARG A 93 18.24 7.53 0.54
N THR A 94 17.42 6.69 1.15
CA THR A 94 16.68 5.64 0.41
C THR A 94 15.55 6.18 -0.44
N GLN A 95 15.01 7.34 -0.08
CA GLN A 95 13.93 8.03 -0.79
C GLN A 95 12.68 7.16 -1.00
N VAL A 96 12.42 6.23 -0.08
CA VAL A 96 11.23 5.38 -0.05
C VAL A 96 10.54 5.45 1.31
N SER A 97 9.23 5.31 1.31
CA SER A 97 8.42 5.24 2.53
C SER A 97 7.11 4.52 2.27
N ALA A 98 6.50 3.96 3.31
CA ALA A 98 5.15 3.40 3.30
C ALA A 98 4.34 3.96 4.47
N HIS A 99 3.02 3.81 4.42
CA HIS A 99 2.16 4.19 5.54
C HIS A 99 2.24 3.14 6.66
N TYR A 100 2.30 1.87 6.28
CA TYR A 100 2.33 0.75 7.22
C TYR A 100 3.41 -0.26 6.84
N VAL A 101 4.01 -0.86 7.87
CA VAL A 101 4.85 -2.05 7.76
C VAL A 101 4.27 -3.12 8.68
N ILE A 102 4.05 -4.34 8.16
CA ILE A 102 3.58 -5.48 8.91
C ILE A 102 4.72 -6.52 8.95
N CYS A 103 5.22 -6.79 10.15
CA CYS A 103 6.28 -7.77 10.37
C CYS A 103 5.74 -9.20 10.26
N ARG A 104 6.63 -10.19 10.16
CA ARG A 104 6.26 -11.62 10.06
C ARG A 104 5.48 -12.15 11.25
N ASP A 105 5.68 -11.57 12.43
CA ASP A 105 4.95 -11.88 13.66
C ASP A 105 3.58 -11.20 13.77
N GLY A 106 3.20 -10.43 12.73
CA GLY A 106 1.95 -9.67 12.70
C GLY A 106 2.03 -8.29 13.36
N THR A 107 3.17 -7.87 13.90
CA THR A 107 3.34 -6.52 14.46
C THR A 107 3.17 -5.47 13.37
N VAL A 108 2.30 -4.48 13.60
CA VAL A 108 1.99 -3.40 12.66
C VAL A 108 2.65 -2.10 13.10
N TYR A 109 3.47 -1.52 12.23
CA TYR A 109 4.01 -0.17 12.39
C TYR A 109 3.27 0.81 11.49
N HIS A 110 2.61 1.81 12.08
CA HIS A 110 2.03 2.95 11.37
C HIS A 110 3.09 4.05 11.28
N MET A 111 3.73 4.16 10.12
CA MET A 111 4.92 5.00 9.93
C MET A 111 4.59 6.41 9.43
N LEU A 112 3.50 6.56 8.68
CA LEU A 112 3.10 7.83 8.09
C LEU A 112 1.59 8.01 8.23
N ASN A 113 1.16 9.24 8.56
CA ASN A 113 -0.26 9.58 8.61
C ASN A 113 -0.93 9.35 7.24
N ASP A 114 -2.12 8.75 7.23
CA ASP A 114 -2.83 8.30 6.03
C ASP A 114 -3.18 9.43 5.04
N TYR A 115 -3.19 10.68 5.47
CA TYR A 115 -3.43 11.86 4.62
C TYR A 115 -2.14 12.43 3.99
N LEU A 116 -0.97 11.96 4.40
CA LEU A 116 0.31 12.33 3.80
C LEU A 116 0.66 11.39 2.65
N ARG A 117 1.45 11.89 1.71
CA ARG A 117 1.87 11.15 0.52
C ARG A 117 3.13 10.33 0.80
N ALA A 118 3.02 9.02 0.91
CA ALA A 118 4.18 8.11 0.96
C ALA A 118 4.85 7.99 -0.42
N TRP A 119 6.13 7.64 -0.43
CA TRP A 119 6.93 7.38 -1.65
C TRP A 119 7.10 5.88 -1.85
N GLN A 120 6.02 5.18 -2.23
CA GLN A 120 5.96 3.72 -2.31
C GLN A 120 5.75 3.17 -3.73
N ALA A 121 5.03 3.89 -4.59
CA ALA A 121 4.63 3.38 -5.91
C ALA A 121 5.69 3.64 -7.00
N GLY A 122 6.55 4.67 -6.83
CA GLY A 122 7.50 5.09 -7.85
C GLY A 122 6.81 5.47 -9.17
N ALA A 123 7.49 5.28 -10.29
CA ALA A 123 6.88 5.40 -11.62
C ALA A 123 5.89 4.25 -11.81
N SER A 124 4.61 4.56 -11.86
CA SER A 124 3.52 3.59 -11.85
C SER A 124 2.30 4.12 -12.59
N ARG A 125 1.38 3.22 -12.95
CA ARG A 125 0.11 3.57 -13.59
C ARG A 125 -0.96 2.56 -13.23
N TRP A 126 -2.17 3.04 -12.96
CA TRP A 126 -3.37 2.21 -12.91
C TRP A 126 -4.52 2.93 -13.62
N GLY A 127 -5.01 2.35 -14.70
CA GLY A 127 -5.93 3.05 -15.60
C GLY A 127 -5.31 4.35 -16.14
N ASN A 128 -5.95 5.46 -15.82
CA ASN A 128 -5.48 6.79 -16.20
C ASN A 128 -4.65 7.51 -15.11
N VAL A 129 -4.51 6.90 -13.93
CA VAL A 129 -3.78 7.49 -12.80
C VAL A 129 -2.29 7.18 -12.92
N THR A 130 -1.45 8.21 -12.93
CA THR A 130 0.02 8.10 -13.01
C THR A 130 0.73 8.53 -11.73
N ASP A 131 0.07 9.26 -10.82
CA ASP A 131 0.58 9.57 -9.48
C ASP A 131 -0.19 8.76 -8.43
N VAL A 132 0.12 7.45 -8.40
CA VAL A 132 -0.54 6.52 -7.46
C VAL A 132 -0.18 6.84 -6.01
N ASN A 133 1.01 7.41 -5.73
CA ASN A 133 1.37 7.86 -4.38
C ASN A 133 0.37 8.86 -3.79
N SER A 134 -0.21 9.74 -4.61
CA SER A 134 -1.12 10.80 -4.13
C SER A 134 -2.53 10.31 -3.82
N ILE A 135 -2.90 9.08 -4.23
CA ILE A 135 -4.26 8.55 -4.06
C ILE A 135 -4.31 7.28 -3.22
N SER A 136 -3.16 6.78 -2.74
CA SER A 136 -3.08 5.45 -2.13
C SER A 136 -2.44 5.45 -0.74
N ILE A 137 -2.73 4.37 -0.01
CA ILE A 137 -2.00 3.91 1.17
C ILE A 137 -1.11 2.74 0.74
N GLY A 138 0.19 2.81 1.02
CA GLY A 138 1.13 1.71 0.83
C GLY A 138 1.27 0.89 2.11
N ILE A 139 1.17 -0.45 1.98
CA ILE A 139 1.35 -1.42 3.07
C ILE A 139 2.45 -2.39 2.66
N GLU A 140 3.51 -2.43 3.45
CA GLU A 140 4.66 -3.30 3.25
C GLU A 140 4.58 -4.51 4.18
N LEU A 141 4.69 -5.69 3.61
CA LEU A 141 4.77 -6.95 4.35
C LEU A 141 6.23 -7.41 4.40
N ASP A 142 6.78 -7.59 5.61
CA ASP A 142 8.14 -8.13 5.76
C ASP A 142 8.21 -9.55 5.23
N ASN A 143 8.67 -9.68 3.99
CA ASN A 143 8.82 -10.93 3.26
C ASN A 143 9.89 -10.75 2.17
N ASN A 144 10.69 -11.78 1.94
CA ASN A 144 11.77 -11.75 0.95
C ASN A 144 11.29 -12.03 -0.49
N GLY A 145 9.99 -12.28 -0.69
CA GLY A 145 9.36 -12.58 -1.98
C GLY A 145 9.48 -14.04 -2.44
N ARG A 146 10.13 -14.90 -1.66
CA ARG A 146 10.41 -16.31 -2.02
C ARG A 146 9.80 -17.33 -1.05
N GLU A 147 9.00 -16.87 -0.12
CA GLU A 147 8.38 -17.67 0.93
C GLU A 147 6.91 -17.29 1.12
N PRO A 148 6.07 -18.17 1.64
CA PRO A 148 4.71 -17.83 2.02
C PRO A 148 4.66 -16.71 3.07
N PHE A 149 3.58 -15.95 3.07
CA PHE A 149 3.29 -14.97 4.12
C PHE A 149 2.73 -15.68 5.35
N SER A 150 3.15 -15.29 6.55
CA SER A 150 2.70 -15.94 7.78
C SER A 150 1.22 -15.64 8.07
N ASP A 151 0.53 -16.56 8.75
CA ASP A 151 -0.87 -16.38 9.16
C ASP A 151 -1.04 -15.15 10.07
N ALA A 152 -0.08 -14.91 10.97
CA ALA A 152 -0.08 -13.73 11.84
C ALA A 152 -0.01 -12.43 11.01
N GLN A 153 0.82 -12.40 9.98
CA GLN A 153 0.98 -11.26 9.07
C GLN A 153 -0.28 -11.02 8.25
N ILE A 154 -0.87 -12.06 7.66
CA ILE A 154 -2.11 -11.97 6.89
C ILE A 154 -3.30 -11.61 7.79
N GLY A 155 -3.38 -12.15 9.01
CA GLY A 155 -4.40 -11.77 9.99
C GLY A 155 -4.35 -10.28 10.32
N SER A 156 -3.17 -9.74 10.63
CA SER A 156 -2.97 -8.32 10.89
C SER A 156 -3.29 -7.45 9.67
N LEU A 157 -2.92 -7.89 8.47
CA LEU A 157 -3.28 -7.23 7.22
C LEU A 157 -4.79 -7.12 7.08
N LEU A 158 -5.55 -8.20 7.22
CA LEU A 158 -7.01 -8.21 7.08
C LEU A 158 -7.69 -7.24 8.08
N HIS A 159 -7.22 -7.18 9.33
CA HIS A 159 -7.70 -6.21 10.31
C HIS A 159 -7.40 -4.78 9.89
N LEU A 160 -6.20 -4.50 9.39
CA LEU A 160 -5.82 -3.18 8.89
C LEU A 160 -6.67 -2.78 7.67
N LEU A 161 -6.84 -3.69 6.69
CA LEU A 161 -7.65 -3.44 5.50
C LEU A 161 -9.12 -3.15 5.84
N THR A 162 -9.69 -3.87 6.80
CA THR A 162 -11.07 -3.61 7.30
C THR A 162 -11.18 -2.19 7.85
N ARG A 163 -10.22 -1.77 8.67
CA ARG A 163 -10.18 -0.41 9.21
C ARG A 163 -10.08 0.65 8.11
N LEU A 164 -9.17 0.48 7.17
CA LEU A 164 -8.95 1.44 6.08
C LEU A 164 -10.15 1.52 5.15
N LYS A 165 -10.73 0.37 4.76
CA LYS A 165 -11.93 0.31 3.93
C LYS A 165 -13.09 1.04 4.58
N THR A 166 -13.33 0.82 5.86
CA THR A 166 -14.42 1.47 6.62
C THR A 166 -14.16 2.97 6.78
N ALA A 167 -12.94 3.36 7.16
CA ALA A 167 -12.60 4.76 7.42
C ALA A 167 -12.65 5.64 6.16
N TYR A 168 -12.23 5.09 5.02
CA TYR A 168 -12.06 5.86 3.79
C TYR A 168 -13.06 5.50 2.69
N GLY A 169 -13.87 4.46 2.85
CA GLY A 169 -14.82 4.01 1.85
C GLY A 169 -14.15 3.46 0.60
N ILE A 170 -12.99 2.78 0.74
CA ILE A 170 -12.20 2.28 -0.39
C ILE A 170 -12.96 1.13 -1.09
N PRO A 171 -13.25 1.23 -2.41
CA PRO A 171 -13.90 0.16 -3.15
C PRO A 171 -13.07 -1.14 -3.16
N ALA A 172 -13.73 -2.30 -3.22
CA ALA A 172 -13.04 -3.58 -3.27
C ALA A 172 -12.00 -3.67 -4.41
N ALA A 173 -12.32 -3.16 -5.59
CA ALA A 173 -11.44 -3.15 -6.75
C ALA A 173 -10.11 -2.37 -6.56
N ASN A 174 -10.03 -1.54 -5.52
CA ASN A 174 -8.90 -0.64 -5.30
C ASN A 174 -7.87 -1.17 -4.28
N PHE A 175 -7.93 -2.46 -3.95
CA PHE A 175 -6.90 -3.18 -3.20
C PHE A 175 -6.08 -4.01 -4.20
N ILE A 176 -4.90 -3.52 -4.56
CA ILE A 176 -4.07 -4.06 -5.65
C ILE A 176 -2.60 -4.13 -5.23
N GLY A 177 -1.77 -4.79 -6.03
CA GLY A 177 -0.35 -4.96 -5.77
C GLY A 177 0.53 -3.92 -6.45
N HIS A 178 1.76 -3.76 -5.98
CA HIS A 178 2.74 -2.91 -6.65
C HIS A 178 3.09 -3.44 -8.04
N GLY A 179 3.18 -4.77 -8.19
CA GLY A 179 3.37 -5.40 -9.50
C GLY A 179 2.25 -5.13 -10.49
N ASP A 180 1.01 -4.89 -10.02
CA ASP A 180 -0.12 -4.55 -10.90
C ASP A 180 0.04 -3.14 -11.50
N ILE A 181 0.48 -2.17 -10.68
CA ILE A 181 0.62 -0.77 -11.10
C ILE A 181 1.96 -0.44 -11.77
N ALA A 182 2.94 -1.35 -11.69
CA ALA A 182 4.27 -1.18 -12.27
C ALA A 182 4.80 -2.49 -12.88
N PRO A 183 4.07 -3.14 -13.81
CA PRO A 183 4.30 -4.52 -14.24
C PRO A 183 5.67 -4.76 -14.89
N THR A 184 6.27 -3.73 -15.50
CA THR A 184 7.61 -3.83 -16.12
C THR A 184 8.76 -3.74 -15.12
N ARG A 185 8.48 -3.34 -13.87
CA ARG A 185 9.51 -2.94 -12.91
C ARG A 185 9.40 -3.69 -11.58
N LYS A 186 8.21 -4.20 -11.25
CA LYS A 186 7.86 -4.73 -9.94
C LYS A 186 7.16 -6.09 -10.03
N ASP A 187 7.42 -6.90 -9.04
CA ASP A 187 6.82 -8.23 -8.88
C ASP A 187 6.22 -8.45 -7.47
N ASP A 188 6.18 -7.39 -6.66
CA ASP A 188 5.63 -7.42 -5.31
C ASP A 188 4.12 -7.04 -5.26
N PRO A 189 3.33 -7.71 -4.42
CA PRO A 189 3.68 -8.92 -3.69
C PRO A 189 3.86 -10.13 -4.62
N SER A 190 4.71 -11.09 -4.19
CA SER A 190 5.02 -12.27 -4.98
C SER A 190 3.80 -13.19 -5.20
N ALA A 191 3.94 -14.19 -6.06
CA ALA A 191 2.90 -15.20 -6.32
C ALA A 191 2.47 -16.02 -5.08
N PHE A 192 3.24 -15.97 -3.98
CA PHE A 192 2.84 -16.57 -2.70
C PHE A 192 1.80 -15.76 -1.95
N PHE A 193 1.48 -14.54 -2.40
CA PHE A 193 0.52 -13.69 -1.71
C PHE A 193 -0.92 -14.19 -1.95
N PRO A 194 -1.73 -14.34 -0.88
CA PRO A 194 -3.04 -15.00 -0.98
C PRO A 194 -4.15 -14.05 -1.45
N TRP A 195 -4.07 -13.55 -2.69
CA TRP A 195 -5.04 -12.60 -3.26
C TRP A 195 -6.48 -13.10 -3.19
N LYS A 196 -6.71 -14.41 -3.48
CA LYS A 196 -8.06 -14.99 -3.38
C LYS A 196 -8.64 -14.85 -1.98
N LEU A 197 -7.86 -15.13 -0.94
CA LEU A 197 -8.30 -14.97 0.46
C LEU A 197 -8.70 -13.52 0.74
N LEU A 198 -7.94 -12.53 0.25
CA LEU A 198 -8.28 -11.13 0.43
C LEU A 198 -9.60 -10.79 -0.28
N ALA A 199 -9.77 -11.23 -1.51
CA ALA A 199 -10.99 -11.01 -2.30
C ALA A 199 -12.22 -11.66 -1.63
N ASP A 200 -12.10 -12.87 -1.09
CA ASP A 200 -13.16 -13.56 -0.32
C ASP A 200 -13.55 -12.75 0.95
N LYS A 201 -12.66 -11.89 1.45
CA LYS A 201 -12.94 -10.95 2.56
C LYS A 201 -13.35 -9.55 2.08
N GLY A 202 -13.50 -9.35 0.77
CA GLY A 202 -13.94 -8.09 0.17
C GLY A 202 -12.82 -7.08 -0.08
N PHE A 203 -11.57 -7.53 -0.17
CA PHE A 203 -10.39 -6.72 -0.49
C PHE A 203 -9.74 -7.21 -1.78
N GLY A 204 -9.95 -6.53 -2.87
CA GLY A 204 -9.66 -6.96 -4.23
C GLY A 204 -10.87 -7.58 -4.92
N LEU A 205 -10.75 -7.76 -6.22
CA LEU A 205 -11.70 -8.51 -7.03
C LEU A 205 -11.16 -9.93 -7.27
N TRP A 206 -12.05 -10.85 -7.54
CA TRP A 206 -11.69 -12.19 -7.97
C TRP A 206 -12.67 -12.69 -9.04
N TYR A 207 -12.18 -13.54 -9.93
CA TYR A 207 -12.99 -14.17 -10.93
C TYR A 207 -13.87 -15.28 -10.31
N GLY A 208 -15.03 -15.52 -10.89
CA GLY A 208 -15.90 -16.63 -10.53
C GLY A 208 -15.59 -17.90 -11.35
N ASP A 209 -16.58 -18.79 -11.48
CA ASP A 209 -16.47 -19.98 -12.32
C ASP A 209 -16.22 -19.61 -13.79
N THR A 210 -15.18 -20.22 -14.37
CA THR A 210 -14.76 -20.01 -15.77
C THR A 210 -15.01 -21.24 -16.66
N THR A 211 -15.59 -22.31 -16.12
CA THR A 211 -15.67 -23.64 -16.77
C THR A 211 -16.40 -23.60 -18.12
N ASN A 212 -17.56 -22.95 -18.21
CA ASN A 212 -18.42 -22.94 -19.40
C ASN A 212 -18.64 -21.53 -19.97
N ILE A 213 -17.60 -20.67 -19.93
CA ILE A 213 -17.73 -19.32 -20.44
C ILE A 213 -17.33 -19.27 -21.91
N PRO A 214 -18.25 -18.89 -22.81
CA PRO A 214 -17.89 -18.56 -24.18
C PRO A 214 -17.21 -17.18 -24.20
N LEU A 215 -16.04 -17.12 -24.83
CA LEU A 215 -15.43 -15.83 -25.14
C LEU A 215 -16.15 -15.20 -26.33
N PRO A 216 -16.49 -13.91 -26.28
CA PRO A 216 -17.08 -13.24 -27.44
C PRO A 216 -16.13 -13.27 -28.66
N THR A 217 -16.70 -13.37 -29.85
CA THR A 217 -15.92 -13.25 -31.11
C THR A 217 -15.22 -11.90 -31.10
N GLY A 218 -13.89 -11.91 -31.31
CA GLY A 218 -13.07 -10.69 -31.32
C GLY A 218 -12.71 -10.17 -29.92
N PHE A 219 -12.88 -10.95 -28.86
CA PHE A 219 -12.39 -10.57 -27.53
C PHE A 219 -10.89 -10.26 -27.57
N SER A 220 -10.52 -9.08 -27.07
CA SER A 220 -9.13 -8.62 -27.03
C SER A 220 -8.62 -8.59 -25.60
N SER A 221 -7.72 -9.52 -25.25
CA SER A 221 -7.07 -9.59 -23.94
C SER A 221 -6.33 -8.29 -23.59
N ILE A 222 -5.69 -7.63 -24.57
CA ILE A 222 -4.98 -6.34 -24.36
C ILE A 222 -5.99 -5.26 -23.96
N THR A 223 -7.12 -5.17 -24.64
CA THR A 223 -8.17 -4.19 -24.32
C THR A 223 -8.77 -4.47 -22.93
N ALA A 224 -9.00 -5.73 -22.61
CA ALA A 224 -9.54 -6.14 -21.31
C ALA A 224 -8.57 -5.83 -20.18
N LEU A 225 -7.26 -6.14 -20.31
CA LEU A 225 -6.23 -5.77 -19.33
C LEU A 225 -6.21 -4.27 -19.08
N ARG A 226 -6.31 -3.46 -20.14
CA ARG A 226 -6.36 -1.99 -20.00
C ARG A 226 -7.61 -1.52 -19.26
N ILE A 227 -8.77 -2.12 -19.50
CA ILE A 227 -10.02 -1.76 -18.84
C ILE A 227 -9.97 -2.15 -17.36
N VAL A 228 -9.37 -3.29 -17.01
CA VAL A 228 -9.11 -3.68 -15.63
C VAL A 228 -8.19 -2.68 -14.91
N GLY A 229 -7.27 -2.05 -15.65
CA GLY A 229 -6.40 -1.00 -15.09
C GLY A 229 -4.92 -1.11 -15.44
N TYR A 230 -4.48 -2.24 -16.00
CA TYR A 230 -3.07 -2.49 -16.30
C TYR A 230 -2.50 -1.54 -17.36
N ASP A 231 -1.24 -1.16 -17.18
CA ASP A 231 -0.47 -0.48 -18.22
C ASP A 231 -0.04 -1.47 -19.31
N VAL A 232 -0.73 -1.42 -20.43
CA VAL A 232 -0.51 -2.35 -21.56
C VAL A 232 0.52 -1.85 -22.60
N ARG A 233 1.32 -0.81 -22.29
CA ARG A 233 2.44 -0.39 -23.15
C ARG A 233 3.45 -1.53 -23.32
N ASP A 234 3.62 -2.36 -22.30
CA ASP A 234 4.20 -3.69 -22.38
C ASP A 234 3.13 -4.72 -21.99
N SER A 235 2.44 -5.26 -22.99
CA SER A 235 1.36 -6.21 -22.77
C SER A 235 1.83 -7.54 -22.17
N SER A 236 3.08 -7.94 -22.45
CA SER A 236 3.67 -9.16 -21.84
C SER A 236 3.91 -8.99 -20.35
N ALA A 237 4.41 -7.83 -19.93
CA ALA A 237 4.58 -7.52 -18.51
C ALA A 237 3.22 -7.40 -17.79
N ALA A 238 2.23 -6.76 -18.43
CA ALA A 238 0.87 -6.65 -17.90
C ALA A 238 0.22 -8.04 -17.71
N ALA A 239 0.34 -8.92 -18.71
CA ALA A 239 -0.15 -10.30 -18.64
C ALA A 239 0.52 -11.09 -17.51
N LEU A 240 1.83 -10.95 -17.34
CA LEU A 240 2.57 -11.62 -16.26
C LEU A 240 2.13 -11.11 -14.87
N ALA A 241 1.93 -9.79 -14.72
CA ALA A 241 1.44 -9.23 -13.47
C ALA A 241 0.01 -9.73 -13.15
N PHE A 242 -0.87 -9.77 -14.16
CA PHE A 242 -2.20 -10.34 -14.06
C PHE A 242 -2.16 -11.79 -13.58
N LYS A 243 -1.36 -12.65 -14.21
CA LYS A 243 -1.22 -14.06 -13.82
C LYS A 243 -0.68 -14.22 -12.40
N ARG A 244 0.30 -13.40 -12.01
CA ARG A 244 0.84 -13.40 -10.64
C ARG A 244 -0.24 -13.10 -9.62
N HIS A 245 -1.10 -12.13 -9.90
CA HIS A 245 -2.18 -11.71 -9.00
C HIS A 245 -3.31 -12.76 -8.95
N PHE A 246 -3.84 -13.15 -10.10
CA PHE A 246 -5.09 -13.92 -10.17
C PHE A 246 -4.89 -15.43 -10.24
N GLU A 247 -3.70 -15.91 -10.59
CA GLU A 247 -3.42 -17.32 -10.79
C GLU A 247 -2.24 -17.83 -9.95
N GLN A 248 -1.54 -16.93 -9.25
CA GLN A 248 -0.28 -17.24 -8.55
C GLN A 248 0.78 -17.89 -9.48
N ASP A 249 0.68 -17.61 -10.77
CA ASP A 249 1.56 -18.11 -11.82
C ASP A 249 2.54 -17.02 -12.30
N THR A 250 3.78 -17.41 -12.48
CA THR A 250 4.87 -16.55 -12.96
C THR A 250 5.38 -16.95 -14.34
N THR A 251 4.69 -17.85 -15.03
CA THR A 251 5.04 -18.23 -16.39
C THR A 251 4.57 -17.17 -17.39
N ARG A 252 5.31 -16.98 -18.48
CA ARG A 252 4.96 -16.03 -19.54
C ARG A 252 3.98 -16.58 -20.58
N ALA A 253 3.67 -17.90 -20.51
CA ALA A 253 2.70 -18.49 -21.41
C ALA A 253 1.32 -17.93 -21.14
N TRP A 254 0.64 -17.45 -22.19
CA TRP A 254 -0.75 -16.99 -22.14
C TRP A 254 -1.65 -18.05 -22.77
N THR A 255 -2.64 -18.52 -22.06
CA THR A 255 -3.48 -19.66 -22.41
C THR A 255 -4.95 -19.26 -22.60
N PRO A 256 -5.77 -20.08 -23.25
CA PRO A 256 -7.22 -19.84 -23.29
C PRO A 256 -7.91 -19.83 -21.91
N ALA A 257 -7.29 -20.46 -20.89
CA ALA A 257 -7.79 -20.40 -19.52
C ALA A 257 -7.60 -18.98 -18.93
N ASP A 258 -6.44 -18.39 -19.15
CA ASP A 258 -6.12 -17.04 -18.71
C ASP A 258 -7.08 -16.01 -19.34
N GLU A 259 -7.44 -16.20 -20.61
CA GLU A 259 -8.43 -15.35 -21.29
C GLU A 259 -9.81 -15.39 -20.65
N LYS A 260 -10.26 -16.58 -20.23
CA LYS A 260 -11.56 -16.75 -19.55
C LYS A 260 -11.55 -16.08 -18.16
N ILE A 261 -10.45 -16.20 -17.41
CA ILE A 261 -10.27 -15.52 -16.13
C ILE A 261 -10.31 -14.01 -16.34
N LEU A 262 -9.54 -13.48 -17.30
CA LEU A 262 -9.53 -12.06 -17.63
C LEU A 262 -10.91 -11.58 -18.08
N TYR A 263 -11.62 -12.34 -18.89
CA TYR A 263 -12.97 -11.99 -19.34
C TYR A 263 -13.94 -11.88 -18.16
N ARG A 264 -13.88 -12.78 -17.19
CA ARG A 264 -14.68 -12.70 -15.96
C ARG A 264 -14.39 -11.47 -15.13
N LEU A 265 -13.13 -11.11 -15.00
CA LEU A 265 -12.74 -9.88 -14.30
C LEU A 265 -13.17 -8.64 -15.09
N TYR A 266 -12.94 -8.61 -16.39
CA TYR A 266 -13.37 -7.54 -17.28
C TYR A 266 -14.87 -7.22 -17.13
N GLN A 267 -15.72 -8.25 -17.03
CA GLN A 267 -17.17 -8.09 -16.83
C GLN A 267 -17.53 -7.35 -15.51
N GLN A 268 -16.65 -7.33 -14.51
CA GLN A 268 -16.87 -6.63 -13.24
C GLN A 268 -16.49 -5.14 -13.32
N TYR A 269 -15.81 -4.73 -14.38
CA TYR A 269 -15.40 -3.35 -14.63
C TYR A 269 -16.28 -2.63 -15.65
N MET A 270 -17.20 -3.37 -16.30
CA MET A 270 -18.18 -2.85 -17.26
C MET A 270 -19.47 -2.45 -16.56
#